data_8d90f2c4f97840c01230a5135350f790
#
_entry.id   8d90f2c4f97840c01230a5135350f790
#
_cell.length_a   1.000
_cell.length_b   1.000
_cell.length_c   1.000
_cell.angle_alpha   90.00
_cell.angle_beta   90.00
_cell.angle_gamma   90.00
#
_symmetry.space_group_name_H-M   'P 1'
#
loop_
_entity.id
_entity.type
_entity.pdbx_description
1 polymer ?
#
loop_
_entity_poly.entity_id
_entity_poly.type
_entity_poly.pdbx_seq_one_letter_code
_entity_poly.pdbx_strand_id
1 'polypeptide(L)'
;MGQVIQIAPNNRGREIYSANEIINYFKEKEVDKDWSFAGISRAETSKLTHNYHRYPAKFIPQLVEKLMDEYIINVNSHINDPFMGCGTTIVTALSRGFKASGTDINHI
;
A
#
# COMPACT_ATOMS: atom_id res chain seq x y z
N MET A 1 -6.29 -15.75 4.84
CA MET A 1 -7.15 -14.57 4.58
C MET A 1 -6.97 -13.57 5.69
N GLY A 2 -6.46 -12.40 5.38
CA GLY A 2 -6.34 -11.31 6.34
C GLY A 2 -7.71 -10.88 6.83
N GLN A 3 -7.87 -10.75 8.14
CA GLN A 3 -9.06 -10.11 8.69
C GLN A 3 -9.02 -8.64 8.29
N VAL A 4 -9.98 -8.22 7.47
CA VAL A 4 -10.24 -6.80 7.27
C VAL A 4 -10.81 -6.28 8.58
N ILE A 5 -10.01 -5.52 9.30
CA ILE A 5 -10.52 -4.77 10.44
C ILE A 5 -11.34 -3.63 9.86
N GLN A 6 -12.63 -3.83 9.79
CA GLN A 6 -13.52 -2.70 9.62
C GLN A 6 -13.51 -1.92 10.93
N ILE A 7 -12.71 -0.88 10.97
CA ILE A 7 -13.01 0.26 11.83
C ILE A 7 -14.15 0.99 11.11
N ALA A 8 -15.33 0.38 11.10
CA ALA A 8 -16.50 1.03 10.58
C ALA A 8 -16.91 2.08 11.62
N PRO A 9 -16.89 3.36 11.28
CA PRO A 9 -17.55 4.32 12.13
C PRO A 9 -19.03 3.95 12.14
N ASN A 10 -19.51 3.59 13.30
CA ASN A 10 -20.93 3.55 13.54
C ASN A 10 -21.49 4.91 13.14
N ASN A 11 -22.56 4.97 12.39
CA ASN A 11 -23.15 6.18 11.79
C ASN A 11 -23.50 7.31 12.78
N ARG A 12 -23.09 7.23 14.04
CA ARG A 12 -23.47 8.16 15.11
C ARG A 12 -22.32 8.68 15.98
N GLY A 13 -21.09 8.42 15.62
CA GLY A 13 -19.97 8.94 16.40
C GLY A 13 -18.67 8.22 16.07
N ARG A 14 -17.57 8.91 16.23
CA ARG A 14 -16.24 8.29 16.21
C ARG A 14 -16.12 7.48 17.49
N GLU A 15 -15.90 6.19 17.37
CA GLU A 15 -15.44 5.40 18.51
C GLU A 15 -14.07 5.95 18.91
N ILE A 16 -13.99 6.45 20.12
CA ILE A 16 -12.74 6.97 20.68
C ILE A 16 -12.14 5.85 21.51
N TYR A 17 -11.06 5.27 21.02
CA TYR A 17 -10.29 4.29 21.77
C TYR A 17 -9.26 5.01 22.65
N SER A 18 -9.10 4.56 23.89
CA SER A 18 -8.01 4.99 24.72
C SER A 18 -6.67 4.47 24.19
N ALA A 19 -5.57 5.15 24.52
CA ALA A 19 -4.24 4.71 24.12
C ALA A 19 -3.92 3.28 24.58
N ASN A 20 -4.40 2.89 25.78
CA ASN A 20 -4.20 1.54 26.30
C ASN A 20 -4.97 0.48 25.51
N GLU A 21 -6.19 0.77 25.07
CA GLU A 21 -6.97 -0.14 24.21
C GLU A 21 -6.27 -0.35 22.87
N ILE A 22 -5.77 0.69 22.27
CA ILE A 22 -5.01 0.61 21.01
C ILE A 22 -3.74 -0.21 21.20
N ILE A 23 -2.96 0.05 22.25
CA ILE A 23 -1.72 -0.68 22.55
C ILE A 23 -2.01 -2.18 22.79
N ASN A 24 -3.04 -2.50 23.56
CA ASN A 24 -3.41 -3.88 23.84
C ASN A 24 -3.88 -4.61 22.57
N TYR A 25 -4.64 -3.94 21.74
CA TYR A 25 -5.06 -4.46 20.45
C TYR A 25 -3.87 -4.90 19.57
N PHE A 26 -2.84 -4.04 19.47
CA PHE A 26 -1.65 -4.37 18.69
C PHE A 26 -0.76 -5.43 19.33
N LYS A 27 -0.71 -5.52 20.68
CA LYS A 27 0.03 -6.56 21.36
C LYS A 27 -0.51 -7.98 21.14
N GLU A 28 -1.82 -8.09 20.95
CA GLU A 28 -2.50 -9.36 20.73
C GLU A 28 -2.45 -9.82 19.26
N LYS A 29 -2.01 -8.96 18.35
CA LYS A 29 -1.91 -9.29 16.93
C LYS A 29 -0.63 -10.03 16.62
N GLU A 30 -0.78 -11.16 15.95
CA GLU A 30 0.37 -11.85 15.36
C GLU A 30 0.88 -11.08 14.14
N VAL A 31 2.21 -11.12 13.99
CA VAL A 31 2.85 -10.53 12.81
C VAL A 31 2.62 -11.43 11.62
N ASP A 32 1.93 -10.94 10.62
CA ASP A 32 1.79 -11.63 9.34
C ASP A 32 3.09 -11.50 8.54
N LYS A 33 3.86 -12.58 8.53
CA LYS A 33 5.15 -12.63 7.84
C LYS A 33 5.03 -12.57 6.31
N ASP A 34 3.86 -12.86 5.76
CA ASP A 34 3.61 -12.77 4.31
C ASP A 34 3.69 -11.32 3.79
N TRP A 35 3.55 -10.38 4.68
CA TRP A 35 3.71 -8.95 4.39
C TRP A 35 5.12 -8.44 4.68
N SER A 36 6.04 -9.30 5.08
CA SER A 36 7.45 -8.95 5.28
C SER A 36 8.23 -9.15 3.99
N PHE A 37 8.82 -8.09 3.48
CA PHE A 37 9.64 -8.09 2.27
C PHE A 37 11.14 -7.94 2.58
N ALA A 38 11.56 -8.29 3.79
CA ALA A 38 12.93 -8.11 4.27
C ALA A 38 13.98 -8.90 3.47
N GLY A 39 13.59 -10.01 2.84
CA GLY A 39 14.47 -10.83 2.01
C GLY A 39 14.61 -10.40 0.55
N ILE A 40 13.91 -9.34 0.14
CA ILE A 40 13.94 -8.88 -1.25
C ILE A 40 15.17 -8.01 -1.49
N SER A 41 15.93 -8.34 -2.54
CA SER A 41 17.14 -7.61 -2.91
C SER A 41 16.82 -6.22 -3.48
N ARG A 42 17.80 -5.32 -3.39
CA ARG A 42 17.67 -3.97 -3.97
C ARG A 42 17.45 -4.00 -5.49
N ALA A 43 18.02 -4.97 -6.19
CA ALA A 43 17.84 -5.14 -7.62
C ALA A 43 16.37 -5.49 -7.95
N GLU A 44 15.76 -6.35 -7.16
CA GLU A 44 14.35 -6.72 -7.33
C GLU A 44 13.40 -5.57 -7.02
N THR A 45 13.71 -4.74 -6.02
CA THR A 45 12.90 -3.56 -5.68
C THR A 45 13.02 -2.41 -6.68
N SER A 46 14.04 -2.45 -7.55
CA SER A 46 14.37 -1.38 -8.52
C SER A 46 14.03 -1.74 -9.96
N LYS A 47 13.12 -2.67 -10.17
CA LYS A 47 12.69 -3.07 -11.52
C LYS A 47 12.00 -1.93 -12.27
N LEU A 48 12.04 -2.00 -13.61
CA LEU A 48 11.43 -1.00 -14.49
C LEU A 48 11.99 0.41 -14.21
N THR A 49 11.11 1.37 -14.17
CA THR A 49 11.43 2.78 -13.93
C THR A 49 11.48 3.18 -12.46
N HIS A 50 11.31 2.24 -11.54
CA HIS A 50 11.24 2.51 -10.10
C HIS A 50 12.51 3.15 -9.51
N ASN A 51 13.63 3.08 -10.20
CA ASN A 51 14.92 3.63 -9.75
C ASN A 51 15.32 4.94 -10.45
N TYR A 52 14.50 5.51 -11.31
CA TYR A 52 14.82 6.72 -12.05
C TYR A 52 14.90 7.96 -11.17
N HIS A 53 14.15 7.97 -10.10
CA HIS A 53 14.13 9.08 -9.15
C HIS A 53 14.40 8.57 -7.73
N ARG A 54 15.34 9.22 -7.05
CA ARG A 54 15.58 8.98 -5.63
C ARG A 54 14.51 9.67 -4.80
N TYR A 55 13.62 8.88 -4.26
CA TYR A 55 12.60 9.37 -3.35
C TYR A 55 12.74 8.63 -2.00
N PRO A 56 12.96 9.36 -0.89
CA PRO A 56 13.01 8.72 0.42
C PRO A 56 11.64 8.14 0.79
N ALA A 57 11.63 6.99 1.47
CA ALA A 57 10.43 6.34 1.95
C ALA A 57 9.41 5.93 0.87
N LYS A 58 9.86 5.63 -0.34
CA LYS A 58 8.98 5.08 -1.39
C LYS A 58 8.55 3.64 -1.08
N PHE A 59 7.39 3.25 -1.56
CA PHE A 59 6.96 1.86 -1.55
C PHE A 59 7.87 0.99 -2.42
N ILE A 60 8.07 -0.24 -1.99
CA ILE A 60 8.64 -1.26 -2.86
C ILE A 60 7.54 -1.80 -3.80
N PRO A 61 7.85 -2.09 -5.07
CA PRO A 61 6.86 -2.58 -6.03
C PRO A 61 6.14 -3.84 -5.58
N GLN A 62 6.83 -4.75 -4.92
CA GLN A 62 6.28 -6.01 -4.44
C GLN A 62 5.16 -5.83 -3.41
N LEU A 63 5.25 -4.82 -2.56
CA LEU A 63 4.16 -4.47 -1.65
C LEU A 63 2.92 -4.01 -2.42
N VAL A 64 3.11 -3.16 -3.42
CA VAL A 64 2.02 -2.66 -4.26
C VAL A 64 1.37 -3.79 -5.07
N GLU A 65 2.19 -4.68 -5.64
CA GLU A 65 1.71 -5.87 -6.35
C GLU A 65 0.85 -6.75 -5.44
N LYS A 66 1.32 -7.03 -4.24
CA LYS A 66 0.57 -7.83 -3.27
C LYS A 66 -0.77 -7.18 -2.88
N LEU A 67 -0.79 -5.87 -2.66
CA LEU A 67 -2.02 -5.13 -2.40
C LEU A 67 -3.00 -5.23 -3.58
N MET A 68 -2.50 -5.13 -4.80
CA MET A 68 -3.33 -5.29 -6.00
C MET A 68 -3.90 -6.71 -6.09
N ASP A 69 -3.09 -7.73 -5.86
CA ASP A 69 -3.52 -9.13 -5.91
C ASP A 69 -4.59 -9.45 -4.85
N GLU A 70 -4.47 -8.87 -3.68
CA GLU A 70 -5.42 -9.15 -2.59
C GLU A 70 -6.73 -8.37 -2.68
N TYR A 71 -6.70 -7.13 -3.17
CA TYR A 71 -7.84 -6.23 -3.07
C TYR A 71 -8.50 -5.87 -4.40
N ILE A 72 -7.85 -6.07 -5.53
CA ILE A 72 -8.44 -5.76 -6.83
C ILE A 72 -9.09 -7.00 -7.41
N ILE A 73 -10.41 -6.95 -7.53
CA ILE A 73 -11.22 -8.06 -8.05
C ILE A 73 -11.45 -7.91 -9.55
N ASN A 74 -11.54 -6.69 -10.06
CA ASN A 74 -11.89 -6.40 -11.45
C ASN A 74 -10.66 -5.93 -12.24
N VAL A 75 -10.34 -6.63 -13.33
CA VAL A 75 -9.22 -6.29 -14.23
C VAL A 75 -9.36 -4.93 -14.91
N ASN A 76 -10.55 -4.38 -14.98
CA ASN A 76 -10.83 -3.04 -15.53
C ASN A 76 -10.78 -1.93 -14.47
N SER A 77 -10.34 -2.25 -13.25
CA SER A 77 -10.23 -1.26 -12.17
C SER A 77 -9.26 -0.13 -12.54
N HIS A 78 -9.58 1.04 -12.05
CA HIS A 78 -8.73 2.22 -12.13
C HIS A 78 -8.04 2.42 -10.77
N ILE A 79 -6.72 2.43 -10.79
CA ILE A 79 -5.91 2.61 -9.59
C ILE A 79 -5.61 4.10 -9.44
N ASN A 80 -5.90 4.64 -8.27
CA ASN A 80 -5.59 6.03 -7.96
C ASN A 80 -4.70 6.14 -6.73
N ASP A 81 -3.60 6.88 -6.88
CA ASP A 81 -2.69 7.20 -5.79
C ASP A 81 -2.65 8.72 -5.58
N PRO A 82 -3.33 9.24 -4.56
CA PRO A 82 -3.40 10.68 -4.31
C PRO A 82 -2.08 11.26 -3.75
N PHE A 83 -1.12 10.42 -3.40
CA PHE A 83 0.19 10.79 -2.87
C PHE A 83 1.29 10.02 -3.59
N MET A 84 1.31 10.10 -4.91
CA MET A 84 2.06 9.17 -5.76
C MET A 84 3.58 9.25 -5.60
N GLY A 85 4.12 10.35 -5.11
CA GLY A 85 5.57 10.53 -4.96
C GLY A 85 6.32 10.26 -6.26
N CYS A 86 7.23 9.30 -6.26
CA CYS A 86 7.95 8.88 -7.48
C CYS A 86 7.15 7.98 -8.43
N GLY A 87 5.92 7.66 -8.11
CA GLY A 87 5.01 6.93 -8.99
C GLY A 87 5.13 5.40 -8.92
N THR A 88 5.63 4.82 -7.84
CA THR A 88 5.74 3.35 -7.69
C THR A 88 4.40 2.65 -7.91
N THR A 89 3.32 3.14 -7.30
CA THR A 89 1.98 2.58 -7.46
C THR A 89 1.51 2.67 -8.92
N ILE A 90 1.73 3.80 -9.57
CA ILE A 90 1.32 4.05 -10.95
C ILE A 90 2.05 3.11 -11.92
N VAL A 91 3.38 3.04 -11.82
CA VAL A 91 4.20 2.16 -12.67
C VAL A 91 3.82 0.69 -12.46
N THR A 92 3.61 0.27 -11.23
CA THR A 92 3.20 -1.11 -10.92
C THR A 92 1.82 -1.42 -11.50
N ALA A 93 0.85 -0.52 -11.34
CA ALA A 93 -0.48 -0.69 -11.90
C ALA A 93 -0.46 -0.79 -13.44
N LEU A 94 0.27 0.10 -14.10
CA LEU A 94 0.41 0.08 -15.56
C LEU A 94 1.10 -1.19 -16.06
N SER A 95 2.14 -1.66 -15.36
CA SER A 95 2.85 -2.89 -15.72
C SER A 95 1.96 -4.14 -15.62
N ARG A 96 0.91 -4.08 -14.80
CA ARG A 96 -0.09 -5.14 -14.64
C ARG A 96 -1.32 -4.94 -15.54
N GLY A 97 -1.34 -3.93 -16.38
CA GLY A 97 -2.41 -3.66 -17.34
C GLY A 97 -3.60 -2.89 -16.77
N PHE A 98 -3.50 -2.34 -15.55
CA PHE A 98 -4.52 -1.46 -14.98
C PHE A 98 -4.41 -0.03 -15.52
N LYS A 99 -5.52 0.67 -15.52
CA LYS A 99 -5.50 2.13 -15.67
C LYS A 99 -5.08 2.74 -14.34
N ALA A 100 -4.28 3.80 -14.40
CA ALA A 100 -3.78 4.44 -13.19
C ALA A 100 -3.80 5.96 -13.30
N SER A 101 -3.99 6.61 -12.17
CA SER A 101 -3.84 8.04 -11.99
C SER A 101 -3.20 8.35 -10.65
N GLY A 102 -2.53 9.48 -10.55
CA GLY A 102 -1.92 9.90 -9.31
C GLY A 102 -1.75 11.41 -9.26
N THR A 103 -1.63 11.92 -8.05
CA THR A 103 -1.36 13.33 -7.78
C THR A 103 -0.25 13.46 -6.75
N ASP A 104 0.52 14.52 -6.84
CA ASP A 104 1.52 14.89 -5.85
C ASP A 104 1.67 16.41 -5.80
N ILE A 105 2.07 16.91 -4.64
CA ILE A 105 2.33 18.34 -4.46
C ILE A 105 3.72 18.76 -4.98
N ASN A 106 4.64 17.80 -5.14
CA ASN A 106 5.95 18.05 -5.68
C ASN A 106 5.92 17.98 -7.21
N HIS A 107 6.46 19.00 -7.85
CA HIS A 107 6.76 18.98 -9.28
C HIS A 107 8.10 18.29 -9.47
N ILE A 108 8.07 17.17 -10.10
CA ILE A 108 9.27 16.42 -10.49
C ILE A 108 9.60 16.70 -11.94
#